data_74ff7b7fe0bd40278447ba345a3a2f22
#
_entry.id   74ff7b7fe0bd40278447ba345a3a2f22
#
_cell.length_a   1.000
_cell.length_b   1.000
_cell.length_c   1.000
_cell.angle_alpha   90.00
_cell.angle_beta   90.00
_cell.angle_gamma   90.00
#
_symmetry.space_group_name_H-M   'P 1'
#
loop_
_entity.id
_entity.type
_entity.pdbx_description
1 polymer ?
#
loop_
_entity_poly.entity_id
_entity_poly.type
_entity_poly.pdbx_seq_one_letter_code
_entity_poly.pdbx_strand_id
1 'polypeptide(L)'
;MLKKITHQIKALSELVALEHTIFSSMFLLMAMVISSYQKNQTLFFGLETLILCFLALLGARNFAMGFNRLVDRDIDKDNPRTKNRPSVDGRISVKGMVIFSVLNALLFVVVSYFINPLAFKLSLPFLIILGGYSYFKRFSSLAHFIVGLALGLAPIAGSVAVLGAIPLWNVFLALGVMLWVAGFDLLYSLQDMEFDKERGLFSIPSRLGEKWCLNLSRLSHLVALICWLCFVKCYHGGLFAYLGLGVSALILLYEQILVARDYKNIPKAFFVSNGYLGVVFFIFIVLDVGFKHA
;
A
#
# COMPACT_ATOMS: atom_id res chain seq x y z
N MET A 1 12.18 9.34 32.60
CA MET A 1 11.23 8.37 32.04
C MET A 1 10.56 8.87 30.76
N LEU A 2 9.92 10.02 30.77
CA LEU A 2 9.24 10.62 29.58
C LEU A 2 10.15 10.74 28.35
N LYS A 3 11.35 11.32 28.45
CA LYS A 3 12.29 11.45 27.30
C LYS A 3 12.64 10.10 26.63
N LYS A 4 12.76 9.01 27.41
CA LYS A 4 13.03 7.66 26.88
C LYS A 4 11.83 7.11 26.14
N ILE A 5 10.61 7.35 26.65
CA ILE A 5 9.35 6.94 25.99
C ILE A 5 9.17 7.71 24.68
N THR A 6 9.37 9.03 24.66
CA THR A 6 9.29 9.85 23.45
C THR A 6 10.28 9.40 22.39
N HIS A 7 11.52 9.05 22.79
CA HIS A 7 12.54 8.55 21.88
C HIS A 7 12.15 7.19 21.26
N GLN A 8 11.58 6.28 22.07
CA GLN A 8 11.10 4.98 21.57
C GLN A 8 9.89 5.12 20.62
N ILE A 9 8.93 6.01 20.94
CA ILE A 9 7.79 6.29 20.06
C ILE A 9 8.27 6.84 18.71
N LYS A 10 9.22 7.77 18.72
CA LYS A 10 9.83 8.31 17.49
C LYS A 10 10.52 7.22 16.68
N ALA A 11 11.31 6.35 17.32
CA ALA A 11 11.97 5.23 16.65
C ALA A 11 10.97 4.23 16.05
N LEU A 12 9.84 3.95 16.72
CA LEU A 12 8.76 3.11 16.19
C LEU A 12 8.04 3.78 15.01
N SER A 13 7.77 5.08 15.08
CA SER A 13 7.18 5.84 13.97
C SER A 13 8.08 5.82 12.72
N GLU A 14 9.39 6.01 12.91
CA GLU A 14 10.37 5.87 11.83
C GLU A 14 10.46 4.43 11.30
N LEU A 15 10.35 3.42 12.17
CA LEU A 15 10.37 2.00 11.78
C LEU A 15 9.27 1.69 10.79
N VAL A 16 8.04 2.18 11.03
CA VAL A 16 6.86 1.87 10.21
C VAL A 16 6.60 2.88 9.09
N ALA A 17 7.41 3.94 8.96
CA ALA A 17 7.24 4.99 7.95
C ALA A 17 5.78 5.45 7.86
N LEU A 18 5.25 6.02 8.95
CA LEU A 18 3.83 6.31 9.15
C LEU A 18 3.23 7.17 8.01
N GLU A 19 4.04 8.04 7.41
CA GLU A 19 3.66 8.89 6.29
C GLU A 19 3.11 8.11 5.08
N HIS A 20 3.58 6.87 4.87
CA HIS A 20 3.11 6.02 3.77
C HIS A 20 1.71 5.40 4.05
N THR A 21 1.16 5.56 5.25
CA THR A 21 -0.17 5.03 5.59
C THR A 21 -1.27 5.68 4.74
N ILE A 22 -1.06 6.91 4.32
CA ILE A 22 -2.00 7.66 3.47
C ILE A 22 -2.26 6.93 2.15
N PHE A 23 -1.27 6.28 1.54
CA PHE A 23 -1.44 5.61 0.24
C PHE A 23 -2.50 4.51 0.27
N SER A 24 -2.46 3.64 1.27
CA SER A 24 -3.41 2.54 1.40
C SER A 24 -4.73 2.95 2.03
N SER A 25 -4.74 3.96 2.92
CA SER A 25 -5.95 4.41 3.60
C SER A 25 -6.98 5.02 2.66
N MET A 26 -6.56 5.75 1.62
CA MET A 26 -7.48 6.37 0.66
C MET A 26 -8.27 5.32 -0.13
N PHE A 27 -7.63 4.24 -0.57
CA PHE A 27 -8.30 3.15 -1.30
C PHE A 27 -9.17 2.27 -0.39
N LEU A 28 -8.78 2.09 0.88
CA LEU A 28 -9.64 1.49 1.91
C LEU A 28 -10.93 2.30 2.08
N LEU A 29 -10.80 3.61 2.33
CA LEU A 29 -11.94 4.51 2.53
C LEU A 29 -12.82 4.62 1.29
N MET A 30 -12.23 4.65 0.09
CA MET A 30 -12.96 4.63 -1.18
C MET A 30 -13.87 3.41 -1.29
N ALA A 31 -13.34 2.22 -0.99
CA ALA A 31 -14.11 1.00 -0.99
C ALA A 31 -15.20 1.01 0.10
N MET A 32 -14.92 1.56 1.29
CA MET A 32 -15.91 1.68 2.37
C MET A 32 -17.07 2.62 2.00
N VAL A 33 -16.78 3.78 1.38
CA VAL A 33 -17.80 4.75 0.94
C VAL A 33 -18.73 4.13 -0.10
N ILE A 34 -18.16 3.52 -1.16
CA ILE A 34 -18.97 2.86 -2.20
C ILE A 34 -19.80 1.73 -1.61
N SER A 35 -19.21 0.92 -0.72
CA SER A 35 -19.86 -0.18 -0.05
C SER A 35 -21.01 0.29 0.85
N SER A 36 -20.81 1.39 1.58
CA SER A 36 -21.85 1.99 2.43
C SER A 36 -23.02 2.48 1.59
N TYR A 37 -22.72 3.14 0.48
CA TYR A 37 -23.72 3.59 -0.45
C TYR A 37 -24.54 2.42 -1.02
N GLN A 38 -23.88 1.35 -1.47
CA GLN A 38 -24.58 0.16 -2.01
C GLN A 38 -25.46 -0.53 -0.98
N LYS A 39 -25.04 -0.54 0.31
CA LYS A 39 -25.76 -1.22 1.38
C LYS A 39 -26.89 -0.38 1.99
N ASN A 40 -26.61 0.89 2.26
CA ASN A 40 -27.44 1.73 3.13
C ASN A 40 -27.90 3.03 2.44
N GLN A 41 -27.53 3.29 1.19
CA GLN A 41 -27.76 4.56 0.48
C GLN A 41 -27.21 5.78 1.22
N THR A 42 -26.11 5.62 1.98
CA THR A 42 -25.43 6.68 2.72
C THR A 42 -23.93 6.63 2.47
N LEU A 43 -23.26 7.79 2.53
CA LEU A 43 -21.80 7.86 2.39
C LEU A 43 -21.09 7.40 3.66
N PHE A 44 -21.73 7.51 4.81
CA PHE A 44 -21.13 7.21 6.10
C PHE A 44 -21.45 5.77 6.53
N PHE A 45 -20.42 4.99 6.77
CA PHE A 45 -20.46 3.57 7.11
C PHE A 45 -20.50 3.29 8.63
N GLY A 46 -20.67 4.32 9.46
CA GLY A 46 -20.75 4.23 10.92
C GLY A 46 -19.38 4.43 11.62
N LEU A 47 -19.44 5.05 12.81
CA LEU A 47 -18.23 5.36 13.59
C LEU A 47 -17.52 4.10 14.10
N GLU A 48 -18.28 3.10 14.53
CA GLU A 48 -17.71 1.80 14.98
C GLU A 48 -16.91 1.14 13.87
N THR A 49 -17.47 1.01 12.66
CA THR A 49 -16.79 0.45 11.50
C THR A 49 -15.55 1.26 11.13
N LEU A 50 -15.61 2.59 11.21
CA LEU A 50 -14.46 3.46 10.98
C LEU A 50 -13.32 3.18 11.97
N ILE A 51 -13.65 3.12 13.27
CA ILE A 51 -12.65 2.86 14.33
C ILE A 51 -12.03 1.47 14.16
N LEU A 52 -12.85 0.44 13.95
CA LEU A 52 -12.36 -0.93 13.74
C LEU A 52 -11.46 -1.03 12.50
N CYS A 53 -11.87 -0.45 11.37
CA CYS A 53 -11.05 -0.44 10.15
C CYS A 53 -9.74 0.33 10.32
N PHE A 54 -9.75 1.44 11.07
CA PHE A 54 -8.54 2.18 11.38
C PHE A 54 -7.57 1.35 12.24
N LEU A 55 -8.06 0.68 13.27
CA LEU A 55 -7.26 -0.21 14.12
C LEU A 55 -6.73 -1.42 13.33
N ALA A 56 -7.55 -2.01 12.46
CA ALA A 56 -7.13 -3.10 11.58
C ALA A 56 -6.03 -2.65 10.62
N LEU A 57 -6.19 -1.47 9.99
CA LEU A 57 -5.19 -0.88 9.10
C LEU A 57 -3.87 -0.63 9.83
N LEU A 58 -3.91 -0.07 11.04
CA LEU A 58 -2.71 0.14 11.87
C LEU A 58 -2.04 -1.20 12.20
N GLY A 59 -2.80 -2.19 12.66
CA GLY A 59 -2.28 -3.52 12.99
C GLY A 59 -1.61 -4.20 11.79
N ALA A 60 -2.32 -4.27 10.67
CA ALA A 60 -1.82 -4.88 9.43
C ALA A 60 -0.55 -4.19 8.91
N ARG A 61 -0.57 -2.85 8.86
CA ARG A 61 0.56 -2.07 8.37
C ARG A 61 1.77 -2.14 9.29
N ASN A 62 1.56 -1.96 10.59
CA ASN A 62 2.64 -2.05 11.58
C ASN A 62 3.26 -3.44 11.58
N PHE A 63 2.45 -4.49 11.46
CA PHE A 63 2.95 -5.85 11.28
C PHE A 63 3.81 -5.95 10.01
N ALA A 64 3.28 -5.55 8.85
CA ALA A 64 3.98 -5.66 7.57
C ALA A 64 5.34 -4.95 7.59
N MET A 65 5.37 -3.70 8.08
CA MET A 65 6.60 -2.90 8.14
C MET A 65 7.57 -3.41 9.20
N GLY A 66 7.09 -3.72 10.42
CA GLY A 66 7.92 -4.26 11.49
C GLY A 66 8.56 -5.59 11.11
N PHE A 67 7.77 -6.48 10.49
CA PHE A 67 8.25 -7.76 10.01
C PHE A 67 9.24 -7.62 8.84
N ASN A 68 8.97 -6.72 7.88
CA ASN A 68 9.93 -6.43 6.82
C ASN A 68 11.27 -5.94 7.37
N ARG A 69 11.27 -5.02 8.34
CA ARG A 69 12.50 -4.52 8.98
C ARG A 69 13.26 -5.60 9.75
N LEU A 70 12.54 -6.58 10.30
CA LEU A 70 13.13 -7.72 10.97
C LEU A 70 13.81 -8.67 9.97
N VAL A 71 13.09 -9.04 8.90
CA VAL A 71 13.57 -9.95 7.85
C VAL A 71 14.72 -9.34 7.05
N ASP A 72 14.64 -8.05 6.73
CA ASP A 72 15.63 -7.39 5.87
C ASP A 72 16.81 -6.79 6.63
N ARG A 73 16.91 -6.99 7.93
CA ARG A 73 17.92 -6.37 8.79
C ARG A 73 19.36 -6.62 8.33
N ASP A 74 19.65 -7.83 7.84
CA ASP A 74 20.95 -8.22 7.29
C ASP A 74 21.28 -7.45 6.01
N ILE A 75 20.31 -7.27 5.14
CA ILE A 75 20.44 -6.51 3.88
C ILE A 75 20.55 -5.01 4.17
N ASP A 76 19.66 -4.50 5.03
CA ASP A 76 19.58 -3.07 5.38
C ASP A 76 20.88 -2.55 6.03
N LYS A 77 21.61 -3.41 6.77
CA LYS A 77 22.86 -3.07 7.43
C LYS A 77 23.95 -2.66 6.43
N ASP A 78 24.00 -3.32 5.29
CA ASP A 78 25.04 -3.16 4.29
C ASP A 78 24.67 -2.14 3.20
N ASN A 79 23.38 -1.77 3.10
CA ASN A 79 22.92 -0.78 2.14
C ASN A 79 23.12 0.65 2.69
N PRO A 80 23.91 1.52 2.00
CA PRO A 80 24.15 2.90 2.43
C PRO A 80 22.90 3.72 2.67
N ARG A 81 21.80 3.44 1.94
CA ARG A 81 20.52 4.15 2.04
C ARG A 81 19.74 3.76 3.29
N THR A 82 19.91 2.54 3.81
CA THR A 82 19.05 1.98 4.88
C THR A 82 19.80 1.68 6.18
N LYS A 83 21.12 1.79 6.21
CA LYS A 83 21.97 1.51 7.40
C LYS A 83 21.61 2.32 8.65
N ASN A 84 20.97 3.49 8.50
CA ASN A 84 20.57 4.35 9.61
C ASN A 84 19.14 4.07 10.11
N ARG A 85 18.51 2.98 9.67
CA ARG A 85 17.17 2.59 10.14
C ARG A 85 17.20 2.13 11.59
N PRO A 86 16.12 2.38 12.38
CA PRO A 86 16.05 1.95 13.79
C PRO A 86 16.25 0.45 14.02
N SER A 87 15.94 -0.37 13.00
CA SER A 87 16.15 -1.82 13.00
C SER A 87 17.63 -2.22 12.90
N VAL A 88 18.49 -1.34 12.38
CA VAL A 88 19.91 -1.60 12.10
C VAL A 88 20.81 -0.91 13.12
N ASP A 89 20.57 0.37 13.43
CA ASP A 89 21.42 1.20 14.29
C ASP A 89 21.30 0.92 15.79
N GLY A 90 20.43 -0.04 16.17
CA GLY A 90 20.27 -0.49 17.55
C GLY A 90 19.26 0.30 18.38
N ARG A 91 18.58 1.32 17.81
CA ARG A 91 17.50 2.04 18.51
C ARG A 91 16.33 1.14 18.88
N ILE A 92 16.11 0.06 18.11
CA ILE A 92 15.12 -0.98 18.41
C ILE A 92 15.81 -2.35 18.35
N SER A 93 15.71 -3.13 19.42
CA SER A 93 16.28 -4.48 19.49
C SER A 93 15.49 -5.48 18.63
N VAL A 94 16.12 -6.57 18.19
CA VAL A 94 15.45 -7.67 17.47
C VAL A 94 14.25 -8.20 18.25
N LYS A 95 14.43 -8.42 19.57
CA LYS A 95 13.33 -8.84 20.45
C LYS A 95 12.18 -7.81 20.46
N GLY A 96 12.50 -6.54 20.48
CA GLY A 96 11.51 -5.46 20.40
C GLY A 96 10.73 -5.48 19.08
N MET A 97 11.41 -5.69 17.95
CA MET A 97 10.76 -5.82 16.63
C MET A 97 9.85 -7.05 16.55
N VAL A 98 10.28 -8.21 17.08
CA VAL A 98 9.45 -9.42 17.14
C VAL A 98 8.19 -9.18 17.95
N ILE A 99 8.33 -8.64 19.17
CA ILE A 99 7.18 -8.34 20.05
C ILE A 99 6.24 -7.35 19.36
N PHE A 100 6.77 -6.28 18.77
CA PHE A 100 5.98 -5.29 18.04
C PHE A 100 5.19 -5.92 16.89
N SER A 101 5.84 -6.75 16.07
CA SER A 101 5.18 -7.42 14.94
C SER A 101 4.10 -8.40 15.43
N VAL A 102 4.38 -9.21 16.44
CA VAL A 102 3.40 -10.16 17.00
C VAL A 102 2.19 -9.43 17.58
N LEU A 103 2.40 -8.38 18.38
CA LEU A 103 1.30 -7.61 18.96
C LEU A 103 0.41 -6.95 17.91
N ASN A 104 1.01 -6.43 16.82
CA ASN A 104 0.25 -5.83 15.72
C ASN A 104 -0.47 -6.89 14.86
N ALA A 105 0.10 -8.07 14.65
CA ALA A 105 -0.59 -9.19 14.01
C ALA A 105 -1.80 -9.64 14.85
N LEU A 106 -1.64 -9.79 16.16
CA LEU A 106 -2.72 -10.13 17.08
C LEU A 106 -3.81 -9.05 17.08
N LEU A 107 -3.43 -7.76 17.14
CA LEU A 107 -4.37 -6.65 17.03
C LEU A 107 -5.21 -6.75 15.75
N PHE A 108 -4.56 -7.01 14.61
CA PHE A 108 -5.25 -7.15 13.32
C PHE A 108 -6.26 -8.30 13.33
N VAL A 109 -5.87 -9.49 13.82
CA VAL A 109 -6.76 -10.66 13.88
C VAL A 109 -7.94 -10.42 14.83
N VAL A 110 -7.67 -9.89 16.03
CA VAL A 110 -8.72 -9.61 17.02
C VAL A 110 -9.70 -8.55 16.51
N VAL A 111 -9.21 -7.47 15.94
CA VAL A 111 -10.09 -6.43 15.37
C VAL A 111 -10.90 -6.98 14.20
N SER A 112 -10.29 -7.80 13.33
CA SER A 112 -11.00 -8.45 12.22
C SER A 112 -12.14 -9.35 12.69
N TYR A 113 -12.00 -10.00 13.85
CA TYR A 113 -13.09 -10.79 14.47
C TYR A 113 -14.30 -9.90 14.83
N PHE A 114 -14.05 -8.70 15.38
CA PHE A 114 -15.12 -7.75 15.72
C PHE A 114 -15.75 -7.08 14.50
N ILE A 115 -15.05 -7.02 13.36
CA ILE A 115 -15.63 -6.46 12.13
C ILE A 115 -16.72 -7.39 11.58
N ASN A 116 -16.38 -8.61 11.17
CA ASN A 116 -17.34 -9.64 10.72
C ASN A 116 -16.63 -10.98 10.46
N PRO A 117 -17.39 -12.09 10.28
CA PRO A 117 -16.82 -13.42 10.05
C PRO A 117 -15.94 -13.54 8.82
N LEU A 118 -16.21 -12.79 7.73
CA LEU A 118 -15.40 -12.84 6.52
C LEU A 118 -14.05 -12.11 6.74
N ALA A 119 -14.08 -10.94 7.39
CA ALA A 119 -12.86 -10.22 7.78
C ALA A 119 -11.96 -11.10 8.65
N PHE A 120 -12.54 -11.80 9.64
CA PHE A 120 -11.79 -12.73 10.48
C PHE A 120 -11.18 -13.89 9.69
N LYS A 121 -11.93 -14.52 8.78
CA LYS A 121 -11.42 -15.61 7.92
C LYS A 121 -10.29 -15.15 7.01
N LEU A 122 -10.35 -13.91 6.51
CA LEU A 122 -9.34 -13.33 5.63
C LEU A 122 -8.12 -12.79 6.39
N SER A 123 -8.18 -12.60 7.71
CA SER A 123 -7.09 -12.02 8.47
C SER A 123 -5.78 -12.82 8.38
N LEU A 124 -5.83 -14.15 8.47
CA LEU A 124 -4.64 -15.00 8.33
C LEU A 124 -4.07 -15.01 6.92
N PRO A 125 -4.84 -15.23 5.82
CA PRO A 125 -4.35 -15.06 4.46
C PRO A 125 -3.70 -13.69 4.22
N PHE A 126 -4.29 -12.61 4.75
CA PHE A 126 -3.72 -11.28 4.63
C PHE A 126 -2.37 -11.17 5.35
N LEU A 127 -2.25 -11.66 6.59
CA LEU A 127 -0.97 -11.67 7.31
C LEU A 127 0.10 -12.49 6.59
N ILE A 128 -0.27 -13.61 5.95
CA ILE A 128 0.67 -14.41 5.15
C ILE A 128 1.22 -13.57 3.99
N ILE A 129 0.38 -12.84 3.27
CA ILE A 129 0.81 -11.97 2.17
C ILE A 129 1.65 -10.80 2.72
N LEU A 130 1.17 -10.14 3.79
CA LEU A 130 1.83 -8.99 4.43
C LEU A 130 3.18 -9.31 5.09
N GLY A 131 3.41 -10.55 5.51
CA GLY A 131 4.71 -11.01 6.00
C GLY A 131 5.56 -11.58 4.87
N GLY A 132 4.93 -12.38 4.00
CA GLY A 132 5.60 -13.13 2.95
C GLY A 132 6.33 -12.26 1.93
N TYR A 133 5.79 -11.07 1.59
CA TYR A 133 6.41 -10.21 0.58
C TYR A 133 7.88 -9.87 0.89
N SER A 134 8.24 -9.79 2.16
CA SER A 134 9.60 -9.45 2.61
C SER A 134 10.67 -10.45 2.15
N TYR A 135 10.29 -11.70 1.90
CA TYR A 135 11.22 -12.73 1.47
C TYR A 135 11.47 -12.74 -0.05
N PHE A 136 10.53 -12.21 -0.84
CA PHE A 136 10.53 -12.40 -2.30
C PHE A 136 11.81 -11.89 -2.97
N LYS A 137 12.37 -10.76 -2.56
CA LYS A 137 13.60 -10.22 -3.12
C LYS A 137 14.84 -11.13 -2.95
N ARG A 138 14.74 -12.17 -2.12
CA ARG A 138 15.82 -13.16 -1.90
C ARG A 138 15.84 -14.25 -2.96
N PHE A 139 14.72 -14.47 -3.67
CA PHE A 139 14.60 -15.58 -4.64
C PHE A 139 13.79 -15.25 -5.90
N SER A 140 13.08 -14.12 -5.97
CA SER A 140 12.19 -13.80 -7.09
C SER A 140 12.13 -12.31 -7.41
N SER A 141 12.24 -11.98 -8.69
CA SER A 141 12.06 -10.61 -9.20
C SER A 141 10.60 -10.14 -9.17
N LEU A 142 9.65 -11.00 -8.79
CA LEU A 142 8.25 -10.62 -8.61
C LEU A 142 7.98 -9.84 -7.31
N ALA A 143 9.02 -9.57 -6.51
CA ALA A 143 8.89 -8.85 -5.23
C ALA A 143 8.03 -7.58 -5.33
N HIS A 144 8.22 -6.76 -6.40
CA HIS A 144 7.47 -5.53 -6.64
C HIS A 144 5.95 -5.78 -6.77
N PHE A 145 5.56 -6.85 -7.46
CA PHE A 145 4.14 -7.21 -7.62
C PHE A 145 3.54 -7.76 -6.34
N ILE A 146 4.33 -8.43 -5.49
CA ILE A 146 3.85 -8.93 -4.19
C ILE A 146 3.71 -7.77 -3.19
N VAL A 147 4.59 -6.75 -3.23
CA VAL A 147 4.38 -5.48 -2.51
C VAL A 147 3.09 -4.83 -2.97
N GLY A 148 2.87 -4.77 -4.29
CA GLY A 148 1.62 -4.27 -4.88
C GLY A 148 0.40 -5.05 -4.39
N LEU A 149 0.47 -6.37 -4.37
CA LEU A 149 -0.60 -7.23 -3.85
C LEU A 149 -0.91 -6.91 -2.38
N ALA A 150 0.12 -6.74 -1.55
CA ALA A 150 -0.06 -6.40 -0.13
C ALA A 150 -0.85 -5.09 0.06
N LEU A 151 -0.59 -4.05 -0.75
CA LEU A 151 -1.35 -2.79 -0.69
C LEU A 151 -2.73 -2.91 -1.36
N GLY A 152 -2.86 -3.74 -2.41
CA GLY A 152 -4.13 -4.06 -3.06
C GLY A 152 -5.15 -4.76 -2.14
N LEU A 153 -4.72 -5.32 -1.01
CA LEU A 153 -5.63 -5.86 0.01
C LEU A 153 -6.45 -4.77 0.71
N ALA A 154 -5.99 -3.50 0.72
CA ALA A 154 -6.68 -2.43 1.44
C ALA A 154 -8.11 -2.16 0.92
N PRO A 155 -8.38 -1.97 -0.38
CA PRO A 155 -9.75 -1.85 -0.86
C PRO A 155 -10.59 -3.10 -0.62
N ILE A 156 -10.01 -4.31 -0.70
CA ILE A 156 -10.70 -5.56 -0.36
C ILE A 156 -11.17 -5.52 1.11
N ALA A 157 -10.27 -5.14 2.03
CA ALA A 157 -10.61 -5.00 3.45
C ALA A 157 -11.75 -4.00 3.67
N GLY A 158 -11.76 -2.86 2.96
CA GLY A 158 -12.81 -1.84 3.04
C GLY A 158 -14.20 -2.37 2.65
N SER A 159 -14.28 -3.09 1.53
CA SER A 159 -15.53 -3.70 1.07
C SER A 159 -16.01 -4.81 2.01
N VAL A 160 -15.08 -5.69 2.43
CA VAL A 160 -15.39 -6.76 3.39
C VAL A 160 -15.90 -6.18 4.70
N ALA A 161 -15.32 -5.09 5.21
CA ALA A 161 -15.75 -4.50 6.48
C ALA A 161 -17.19 -3.99 6.44
N VAL A 162 -17.63 -3.39 5.34
CA VAL A 162 -18.95 -2.77 5.23
C VAL A 162 -20.00 -3.72 4.66
N LEU A 163 -19.68 -4.43 3.57
CA LEU A 163 -20.63 -5.35 2.89
C LEU A 163 -20.59 -6.78 3.42
N GLY A 164 -19.47 -7.20 4.02
CA GLY A 164 -19.22 -8.61 4.28
C GLY A 164 -19.01 -9.44 3.01
N ALA A 165 -18.64 -8.81 1.90
CA ALA A 165 -18.48 -9.41 0.57
C ALA A 165 -17.36 -8.72 -0.24
N ILE A 166 -16.96 -9.37 -1.32
CA ILE A 166 -15.97 -8.84 -2.29
C ILE A 166 -16.67 -8.74 -3.66
N PRO A 167 -17.31 -7.61 -3.98
CA PRO A 167 -17.95 -7.43 -5.28
C PRO A 167 -16.92 -7.25 -6.40
N LEU A 168 -17.31 -7.51 -7.65
CA LEU A 168 -16.43 -7.48 -8.82
C LEU A 168 -15.74 -6.12 -9.01
N TRP A 169 -16.44 -5.01 -8.79
CA TRP A 169 -15.84 -3.67 -8.89
C TRP A 169 -14.67 -3.50 -7.90
N ASN A 170 -14.77 -4.10 -6.73
CA ASN A 170 -13.71 -4.02 -5.71
C ASN A 170 -12.47 -4.81 -6.12
N VAL A 171 -12.65 -5.95 -6.81
CA VAL A 171 -11.53 -6.72 -7.38
C VAL A 171 -10.76 -5.87 -8.41
N PHE A 172 -11.47 -5.16 -9.31
CA PHE A 172 -10.82 -4.26 -10.26
C PHE A 172 -10.12 -3.09 -9.58
N LEU A 173 -10.71 -2.51 -8.53
CA LEU A 173 -10.06 -1.48 -7.72
C LEU A 173 -8.75 -2.01 -7.11
N ALA A 174 -8.81 -3.18 -6.50
CA ALA A 174 -7.67 -3.84 -5.85
C ALA A 174 -6.54 -4.20 -6.84
N LEU A 175 -6.88 -4.75 -8.00
CA LEU A 175 -5.92 -5.04 -9.07
C LEU A 175 -5.25 -3.76 -9.60
N GLY A 176 -6.03 -2.69 -9.76
CA GLY A 176 -5.49 -1.38 -10.13
C GLY A 176 -4.51 -0.85 -9.09
N VAL A 177 -4.83 -0.95 -7.79
CA VAL A 177 -3.92 -0.56 -6.69
C VAL A 177 -2.66 -1.43 -6.70
N MET A 178 -2.79 -2.75 -6.85
CA MET A 178 -1.67 -3.67 -6.95
C MET A 178 -0.69 -3.27 -8.05
N LEU A 179 -1.20 -3.00 -9.25
CA LEU A 179 -0.37 -2.69 -10.42
C LEU A 179 0.21 -1.27 -10.35
N TRP A 180 -0.54 -0.30 -9.83
CA TRP A 180 -0.03 1.03 -9.55
C TRP A 180 1.14 1.00 -8.57
N VAL A 181 0.99 0.28 -7.46
CA VAL A 181 2.03 0.13 -6.45
C VAL A 181 3.25 -0.59 -7.04
N ALA A 182 3.04 -1.68 -7.78
CA ALA A 182 4.14 -2.37 -8.45
C ALA A 182 4.89 -1.44 -9.43
N GLY A 183 4.16 -0.59 -10.17
CA GLY A 183 4.72 0.37 -11.11
C GLY A 183 5.64 1.40 -10.43
N PHE A 184 5.20 2.02 -9.34
CA PHE A 184 6.05 2.99 -8.65
C PHE A 184 7.17 2.32 -7.82
N ASP A 185 6.97 1.11 -7.29
CA ASP A 185 8.01 0.37 -6.57
C ASP A 185 9.13 -0.08 -7.50
N LEU A 186 8.80 -0.42 -8.76
CA LEU A 186 9.79 -0.62 -9.83
C LEU A 186 10.66 0.61 -10.03
N LEU A 187 10.07 1.82 -10.15
CA LEU A 187 10.84 3.06 -10.27
C LEU A 187 11.70 3.30 -9.02
N TYR A 188 11.14 3.07 -7.84
CA TYR A 188 11.84 3.26 -6.59
C TYR A 188 13.05 2.34 -6.45
N SER A 189 12.95 1.10 -6.94
CA SER A 189 14.02 0.08 -6.86
C SER A 189 15.24 0.39 -7.73
N LEU A 190 15.15 1.32 -8.70
CA LEU A 190 16.30 1.79 -9.47
C LEU A 190 17.40 2.39 -8.58
N GLN A 191 17.05 2.95 -7.42
CA GLN A 191 18.00 3.52 -6.46
C GLN A 191 18.90 2.46 -5.81
N ASP A 192 18.43 1.20 -5.73
CA ASP A 192 19.16 0.10 -5.10
C ASP A 192 19.75 -0.87 -6.14
N MET A 193 19.66 -0.57 -7.45
CA MET A 193 20.00 -1.50 -8.53
C MET A 193 21.43 -2.05 -8.41
N GLU A 194 22.42 -1.21 -8.19
CA GLU A 194 23.82 -1.66 -8.09
C GLU A 194 24.05 -2.46 -6.80
N PHE A 195 23.51 -2.01 -5.68
CA PHE A 195 23.57 -2.74 -4.42
C PHE A 195 22.92 -4.14 -4.53
N ASP A 196 21.74 -4.22 -5.16
CA ASP A 196 21.02 -5.48 -5.37
C ASP A 196 21.82 -6.46 -6.26
N LYS A 197 22.51 -5.93 -7.31
CA LYS A 197 23.41 -6.73 -8.15
C LYS A 197 24.59 -7.30 -7.35
N GLU A 198 25.29 -6.45 -6.58
CA GLU A 198 26.43 -6.85 -5.78
C GLU A 198 26.07 -7.90 -4.72
N ARG A 199 24.86 -7.79 -4.15
CA ARG A 199 24.35 -8.72 -3.13
C ARG A 199 23.62 -9.94 -3.70
N GLY A 200 23.46 -10.04 -5.01
CA GLY A 200 22.75 -11.14 -5.66
C GLY A 200 21.25 -11.18 -5.38
N LEU A 201 20.66 -10.05 -4.96
CA LEU A 201 19.22 -9.92 -4.72
C LEU A 201 18.43 -9.89 -6.03
N PHE A 202 17.17 -10.32 -5.93
CA PHE A 202 16.28 -10.45 -7.07
C PHE A 202 15.34 -9.23 -7.15
N SER A 203 15.79 -8.15 -7.81
CA SER A 203 14.91 -7.08 -8.26
C SER A 203 14.87 -7.04 -9.79
N ILE A 204 13.80 -6.46 -10.36
CA ILE A 204 13.71 -6.30 -11.82
C ILE A 204 14.91 -5.52 -12.37
N PRO A 205 15.31 -4.35 -11.81
CA PRO A 205 16.45 -3.61 -12.35
C PRO A 205 17.77 -4.37 -12.19
N SER A 206 17.98 -5.12 -11.10
CA SER A 206 19.21 -5.89 -10.90
C SER A 206 19.37 -7.05 -11.89
N ARG A 207 18.26 -7.70 -12.29
CA ARG A 207 18.26 -8.89 -13.15
C ARG A 207 18.04 -8.60 -14.63
N LEU A 208 17.14 -7.68 -14.96
CA LEU A 208 16.75 -7.36 -16.34
C LEU A 208 17.26 -6.00 -16.82
N GLY A 209 17.81 -5.21 -15.90
CA GLY A 209 18.32 -3.88 -16.20
C GLY A 209 17.29 -2.78 -16.19
N GLU A 210 17.77 -1.56 -16.24
CA GLU A 210 17.01 -0.31 -16.12
C GLU A 210 15.90 -0.18 -17.16
N LYS A 211 16.21 -0.45 -18.44
CA LYS A 211 15.24 -0.30 -19.55
C LYS A 211 13.99 -1.17 -19.37
N TRP A 212 14.17 -2.42 -18.94
CA TRP A 212 13.07 -3.32 -18.64
C TRP A 212 12.27 -2.87 -17.42
N CYS A 213 12.95 -2.36 -16.39
CA CYS A 213 12.31 -1.81 -15.20
C CYS A 213 11.39 -0.64 -15.54
N LEU A 214 11.86 0.33 -16.33
CA LEU A 214 11.05 1.47 -16.78
C LEU A 214 9.86 1.03 -17.64
N ASN A 215 10.05 0.09 -18.57
CA ASN A 215 8.97 -0.38 -19.44
C ASN A 215 7.92 -1.17 -18.66
N LEU A 216 8.32 -2.02 -17.72
CA LEU A 216 7.39 -2.75 -16.86
C LEU A 216 6.63 -1.81 -15.93
N SER A 217 7.27 -0.76 -15.40
CA SER A 217 6.58 0.28 -14.63
C SER A 217 5.49 0.97 -15.47
N ARG A 218 5.82 1.41 -16.70
CA ARG A 218 4.84 2.02 -17.62
C ARG A 218 3.69 1.09 -17.95
N LEU A 219 4.00 -0.17 -18.25
CA LEU A 219 2.98 -1.20 -18.52
C LEU A 219 2.08 -1.43 -17.30
N SER A 220 2.67 -1.52 -16.11
CA SER A 220 1.93 -1.69 -14.85
C SER A 220 0.97 -0.53 -14.61
N HIS A 221 1.43 0.73 -14.79
CA HIS A 221 0.57 1.92 -14.66
C HIS A 221 -0.54 1.96 -15.72
N LEU A 222 -0.25 1.58 -16.96
CA LEU A 222 -1.27 1.50 -18.02
C LEU A 222 -2.35 0.47 -17.67
N VAL A 223 -1.95 -0.73 -17.26
CA VAL A 223 -2.90 -1.79 -16.87
C VAL A 223 -3.65 -1.41 -15.58
N ALA A 224 -3.02 -0.70 -14.64
CA ALA A 224 -3.71 -0.14 -13.47
C ALA A 224 -4.85 0.80 -13.87
N LEU A 225 -4.62 1.71 -14.83
CA LEU A 225 -5.66 2.61 -15.37
C LEU A 225 -6.80 1.84 -16.06
N ILE A 226 -6.48 0.77 -16.77
CA ILE A 226 -7.51 -0.12 -17.38
C ILE A 226 -8.33 -0.80 -16.27
N CYS A 227 -7.70 -1.32 -15.23
CA CYS A 227 -8.40 -1.90 -14.10
C CYS A 227 -9.30 -0.86 -13.40
N TRP A 228 -8.82 0.37 -13.19
CA TRP A 228 -9.65 1.44 -12.60
C TRP A 228 -10.76 1.90 -13.54
N LEU A 229 -10.58 1.85 -14.86
CA LEU A 229 -11.67 2.07 -15.80
C LEU A 229 -12.75 0.97 -15.69
N CYS A 230 -12.34 -0.31 -15.56
CA CYS A 230 -13.27 -1.41 -15.31
C CYS A 230 -13.96 -1.25 -13.95
N PHE A 231 -13.23 -0.82 -12.91
CA PHE A 231 -13.80 -0.48 -11.61
C PHE A 231 -14.90 0.58 -11.73
N VAL A 232 -14.61 1.71 -12.38
CA VAL A 232 -15.60 2.80 -12.57
C VAL A 232 -16.83 2.31 -13.31
N LYS A 233 -16.67 1.49 -14.35
CA LYS A 233 -17.80 0.89 -15.08
C LYS A 233 -18.61 -0.08 -14.21
N CYS A 234 -17.94 -0.97 -13.47
CA CYS A 234 -18.59 -2.01 -12.67
C CYS A 234 -19.39 -1.47 -11.48
N TYR A 235 -18.97 -0.34 -10.85
CA TYR A 235 -19.77 0.28 -9.79
C TYR A 235 -20.76 1.34 -10.33
N HIS A 236 -20.85 1.46 -11.66
CA HIS A 236 -21.68 2.43 -12.39
C HIS A 236 -21.32 3.90 -12.05
N GLY A 237 -20.00 4.21 -12.07
CA GLY A 237 -19.48 5.55 -11.82
C GLY A 237 -20.02 6.60 -12.80
N GLY A 238 -20.25 7.81 -12.29
CA GLY A 238 -20.68 8.97 -13.05
C GLY A 238 -19.51 9.84 -13.52
N LEU A 239 -19.81 11.10 -13.88
CA LEU A 239 -18.85 12.04 -14.44
C LEU A 239 -17.62 12.25 -13.53
N PHE A 240 -17.83 12.45 -12.24
CA PHE A 240 -16.73 12.71 -11.31
C PHE A 240 -15.76 11.52 -11.21
N ALA A 241 -16.25 10.29 -11.26
CA ALA A 241 -15.39 9.11 -11.25
C ALA A 241 -14.47 9.07 -12.48
N TYR A 242 -15.00 9.38 -13.68
CA TYR A 242 -14.19 9.47 -14.89
C TYR A 242 -13.21 10.64 -14.88
N LEU A 243 -13.59 11.79 -14.32
CA LEU A 243 -12.67 12.92 -14.12
C LEU A 243 -11.53 12.52 -13.16
N GLY A 244 -11.84 11.87 -12.04
CA GLY A 244 -10.85 11.36 -11.11
C GLY A 244 -9.88 10.37 -11.75
N LEU A 245 -10.38 9.46 -12.58
CA LEU A 245 -9.54 8.56 -13.38
C LEU A 245 -8.63 9.32 -14.35
N GLY A 246 -9.16 10.33 -15.06
CA GLY A 246 -8.40 11.17 -15.98
C GLY A 246 -7.28 11.94 -15.26
N VAL A 247 -7.56 12.56 -14.11
CA VAL A 247 -6.55 13.24 -13.30
C VAL A 247 -5.50 12.25 -12.80
N SER A 248 -5.90 11.05 -12.36
CA SER A 248 -4.96 10.00 -11.95
C SER A 248 -4.03 9.59 -13.09
N ALA A 249 -4.55 9.48 -14.33
CA ALA A 249 -3.75 9.19 -15.51
C ALA A 249 -2.70 10.28 -15.78
N LEU A 250 -3.07 11.57 -15.63
CA LEU A 250 -2.14 12.69 -15.78
C LEU A 250 -1.04 12.68 -14.70
N ILE A 251 -1.39 12.34 -13.46
CA ILE A 251 -0.41 12.22 -12.38
C ILE A 251 0.59 11.09 -12.67
N LEU A 252 0.12 9.92 -13.12
CA LEU A 252 1.01 8.81 -13.49
C LEU A 252 1.89 9.14 -14.69
N LEU A 253 1.36 9.83 -15.69
CA LEU A 253 2.14 10.30 -16.83
C LEU A 253 3.24 11.28 -16.37
N TYR A 254 2.89 12.23 -15.50
CA TYR A 254 3.85 13.17 -14.92
C TYR A 254 4.96 12.43 -14.14
N GLU A 255 4.62 11.44 -13.33
CA GLU A 255 5.58 10.61 -12.60
C GLU A 255 6.57 9.92 -13.54
N GLN A 256 6.08 9.28 -14.60
CA GLN A 256 6.93 8.62 -15.60
C GLN A 256 7.87 9.59 -16.32
N ILE A 257 7.38 10.78 -16.68
CA ILE A 257 8.21 11.83 -17.31
C ILE A 257 9.25 12.36 -16.32
N LEU A 258 8.87 12.58 -15.06
CA LEU A 258 9.75 13.12 -14.03
C LEU A 258 10.94 12.19 -13.77
N VAL A 259 10.70 10.88 -13.63
CA VAL A 259 11.74 9.87 -13.41
C VAL A 259 12.61 9.67 -14.68
N ALA A 260 11.99 9.67 -15.86
CA ALA A 260 12.73 9.52 -17.12
C ALA A 260 13.71 10.67 -17.40
N ARG A 261 13.48 11.87 -16.83
CA ARG A 261 14.38 13.02 -16.97
C ARG A 261 15.59 12.93 -16.07
N ASP A 262 15.43 12.53 -14.82
CA ASP A 262 16.53 12.38 -13.85
C ASP A 262 16.09 11.48 -12.70
N TYR A 263 16.83 10.43 -12.40
CA TYR A 263 16.59 9.50 -11.30
C TYR A 263 16.70 10.14 -9.91
N LYS A 264 17.33 11.29 -9.78
CA LYS A 264 17.29 12.10 -8.55
C LYS A 264 15.87 12.52 -8.16
N ASN A 265 14.96 12.51 -9.12
CA ASN A 265 13.52 12.81 -8.88
C ASN A 265 12.73 11.64 -8.31
N ILE A 266 13.29 10.42 -8.23
CA ILE A 266 12.57 9.24 -7.72
C ILE A 266 11.95 9.46 -6.34
N PRO A 267 12.65 10.03 -5.33
CA PRO A 267 12.03 10.29 -4.03
C PRO A 267 10.83 11.25 -4.14
N LYS A 268 10.93 12.30 -4.97
CA LYS A 268 9.83 13.24 -5.21
C LYS A 268 8.66 12.56 -5.92
N ALA A 269 8.92 11.78 -6.96
CA ALA A 269 7.91 11.01 -7.68
C ALA A 269 7.19 10.06 -6.73
N PHE A 270 7.94 9.30 -5.93
CA PHE A 270 7.40 8.34 -4.98
C PHE A 270 6.49 8.99 -3.92
N PHE A 271 6.95 10.04 -3.25
CA PHE A 271 6.20 10.62 -2.13
C PHE A 271 5.11 11.59 -2.58
N VAL A 272 5.41 12.47 -3.54
CA VAL A 272 4.50 13.56 -3.93
C VAL A 272 3.43 13.04 -4.90
N SER A 273 3.83 12.42 -6.03
CA SER A 273 2.87 11.99 -7.05
C SER A 273 1.92 10.94 -6.51
N ASN A 274 2.45 9.90 -5.83
CA ASN A 274 1.63 8.81 -5.33
C ASN A 274 0.78 9.21 -4.11
N GLY A 275 1.27 10.13 -3.26
CA GLY A 275 0.50 10.69 -2.16
C GLY A 275 -0.74 11.45 -2.66
N TYR A 276 -0.56 12.32 -3.65
CA TYR A 276 -1.66 13.08 -4.23
C TYR A 276 -2.63 12.20 -5.02
N LEU A 277 -2.16 11.21 -5.77
CA LEU A 277 -3.02 10.34 -6.58
C LEU A 277 -4.13 9.70 -5.74
N GLY A 278 -3.76 9.04 -4.64
CA GLY A 278 -4.74 8.38 -3.78
C GLY A 278 -5.79 9.35 -3.22
N VAL A 279 -5.35 10.52 -2.73
CA VAL A 279 -6.23 11.54 -2.16
C VAL A 279 -7.16 12.12 -3.22
N VAL A 280 -6.62 12.50 -4.37
CA VAL A 280 -7.40 13.11 -5.46
C VAL A 280 -8.43 12.12 -5.99
N PHE A 281 -8.03 10.88 -6.26
CA PHE A 281 -8.96 9.87 -6.74
C PHE A 281 -10.07 9.60 -5.73
N PHE A 282 -9.73 9.49 -4.44
CA PHE A 282 -10.72 9.34 -3.36
C PHE A 282 -11.72 10.49 -3.33
N ILE A 283 -11.27 11.75 -3.41
CA ILE A 283 -12.16 12.93 -3.41
C ILE A 283 -13.14 12.85 -4.58
N PHE A 284 -12.67 12.56 -5.79
CA PHE A 284 -13.54 12.44 -6.96
C PHE A 284 -14.56 11.30 -6.82
N ILE A 285 -14.19 10.17 -6.21
CA ILE A 285 -15.14 9.07 -5.96
C ILE A 285 -16.18 9.46 -4.90
N VAL A 286 -15.78 10.16 -3.83
CA VAL A 286 -16.73 10.66 -2.82
C VAL A 286 -17.72 11.64 -3.45
N LEU A 287 -17.25 12.57 -4.30
CA LEU A 287 -18.11 13.47 -5.06
C LEU A 287 -19.06 12.69 -5.98
N ASP A 288 -18.54 11.69 -6.71
CA ASP A 288 -19.36 10.89 -7.63
C ASP A 288 -20.50 10.15 -6.91
N VAL A 289 -20.18 9.52 -5.79
CA VAL A 289 -21.19 8.82 -4.98
C VAL A 289 -22.16 9.81 -4.34
N GLY A 290 -21.69 10.98 -3.87
CA GLY A 290 -22.50 12.03 -3.26
C GLY A 290 -23.50 12.67 -4.25
N PHE A 291 -23.06 12.98 -5.46
CA PHE A 291 -23.92 13.61 -6.49
C PHE A 291 -24.92 12.63 -7.16
N LYS A 292 -24.79 11.33 -6.96
CA LYS A 292 -25.83 10.37 -7.34
C LYS A 292 -27.11 10.49 -6.51
N HIS A 293 -27.07 11.27 -5.42
CA HIS A 293 -28.20 11.52 -4.52
C HIS A 293 -28.85 12.90 -4.69
N ALA A 294 -28.18 13.81 -5.38
CA ALA A 294 -28.74 15.12 -5.68
C ALA A 294 -29.56 15.09 -6.97
#